data_c67c42564cfbd712cd56fb0184f8310e
#
_entry.id   c67c42564cfbd712cd56fb0184f8310e
#
_cell.length_a   1.000
_cell.length_b   1.000
_cell.length_c   1.000
_cell.angle_alpha   90.00
_cell.angle_beta   90.00
_cell.angle_gamma   90.00
#
_symmetry.space_group_name_H-M   'P 1'
#
loop_
_entity.id
_entity.type
_entity.pdbx_description
1 polymer ?
#
loop_
_entity_poly.entity_id
_entity_poly.type
_entity_poly.pdbx_seq_one_letter_code
_entity_poly.pdbx_strand_id
1 'polypeptide(L)'
;GPNGAGKTTLFYIIAGLIGCDSGEIRIADTKINDKSISKRTELGLSYLPQESSIFRGLTVRENVLAALQQNISVDKEAINSKMINLLREFRLDSFSDTKGIKLSGGERRRTEIARALASDPKFILLDEPFAGIDPIAVTDLKKIISKLNKKNIGVLISDHNVRDTMNICDRVLIVNEGEIIADGHPAEISDDPLVKEVYLGENFN
;
A
#
# COMPACT_ATOMS: atom_id res chain seq x y z
N GLY A 1 7.13 11.03 -8.45
CA GLY A 1 6.97 11.55 -9.82
C GLY A 1 5.61 12.21 -10.02
N PRO A 2 5.44 13.09 -11.05
CA PRO A 2 4.21 13.81 -11.33
C PRO A 2 3.05 12.88 -11.70
N ASN A 3 1.83 13.46 -11.82
CA ASN A 3 0.68 12.72 -12.34
C ASN A 3 0.92 12.35 -13.81
N GLY A 4 0.50 11.14 -14.20
CA GLY A 4 0.74 10.62 -15.54
C GLY A 4 2.15 10.06 -15.80
N ALA A 5 3.07 10.11 -14.84
CA ALA A 5 4.44 9.62 -15.01
C ALA A 5 4.59 8.10 -15.21
N GLY A 6 3.51 7.31 -15.05
CA GLY A 6 3.54 5.85 -15.20
C GLY A 6 3.56 5.05 -13.89
N LYS A 7 3.46 5.71 -12.72
CA LYS A 7 3.49 5.04 -11.40
C LYS A 7 2.44 3.94 -11.25
N THR A 8 1.17 4.26 -11.51
CA THR A 8 0.06 3.28 -11.43
C THR A 8 0.22 2.16 -12.46
N THR A 9 0.72 2.46 -13.65
CA THR A 9 1.03 1.44 -14.67
C THR A 9 2.07 0.45 -14.14
N LEU A 10 3.15 0.94 -13.52
CA LEU A 10 4.17 0.10 -12.88
C LEU A 10 3.55 -0.78 -11.77
N PHE A 11 2.67 -0.21 -10.94
CA PHE A 11 1.96 -0.96 -9.91
C PHE A 11 1.07 -2.05 -10.49
N TYR A 12 0.35 -1.77 -11.58
CA TYR A 12 -0.48 -2.76 -12.27
C TYR A 12 0.35 -3.90 -12.86
N ILE A 13 1.54 -3.60 -13.41
CA ILE A 13 2.47 -4.62 -13.90
C ILE A 13 2.97 -5.48 -12.73
N ILE A 14 3.40 -4.89 -11.62
CA ILE A 14 3.89 -5.62 -10.45
C ILE A 14 2.76 -6.44 -9.80
N ALA A 15 1.54 -5.89 -9.72
CA ALA A 15 0.38 -6.61 -9.19
C ALA A 15 -0.11 -7.74 -10.13
N GLY A 16 0.22 -7.68 -11.42
CA GLY A 16 -0.24 -8.65 -12.42
C GLY A 16 -1.60 -8.35 -13.01
N LEU A 17 -2.01 -7.07 -12.97
CA LEU A 17 -3.24 -6.57 -13.60
C LEU A 17 -3.06 -6.36 -15.10
N ILE A 18 -1.85 -5.98 -15.52
CA ILE A 18 -1.45 -5.86 -16.93
C ILE A 18 -0.15 -6.61 -17.17
N GLY A 19 0.08 -7.01 -18.43
CA GLY A 19 1.30 -7.70 -18.83
C GLY A 19 2.54 -6.80 -18.79
N CYS A 20 3.71 -7.43 -18.78
CA CYS A 20 5.01 -6.78 -18.89
C CYS A 20 5.60 -7.16 -20.26
N ASP A 21 5.89 -6.17 -21.10
CA ASP A 21 6.43 -6.42 -22.45
C ASP A 21 7.87 -6.93 -22.40
N SER A 22 8.66 -6.44 -21.46
CA SER A 22 10.07 -6.82 -21.26
C SER A 22 10.49 -6.66 -19.80
N GLY A 23 11.66 -7.18 -19.45
CA GLY A 23 12.18 -7.13 -18.09
C GLY A 23 11.72 -8.29 -17.22
N GLU A 24 12.05 -8.23 -15.95
CA GLU A 24 11.80 -9.31 -15.00
C GLU A 24 11.32 -8.78 -13.67
N ILE A 25 10.28 -9.43 -13.12
CA ILE A 25 9.75 -9.15 -11.78
C ILE A 25 9.96 -10.39 -10.93
N ARG A 26 10.55 -10.21 -9.74
CA ARG A 26 10.78 -11.27 -8.77
C ARG A 26 10.23 -10.95 -7.41
N ILE A 27 9.74 -11.97 -6.71
CA ILE A 27 9.52 -11.96 -5.26
C ILE A 27 10.50 -12.98 -4.68
N ALA A 28 11.47 -12.50 -3.91
CA ALA A 28 12.66 -13.28 -3.55
C ALA A 28 13.27 -13.91 -4.79
N ASP A 29 13.45 -15.23 -4.82
CA ASP A 29 14.05 -15.95 -5.95
C ASP A 29 13.04 -16.38 -7.02
N THR A 30 11.75 -16.07 -6.84
CA THR A 30 10.69 -16.54 -7.73
C THR A 30 10.35 -15.47 -8.77
N LYS A 31 10.51 -15.78 -10.06
CA LYS A 31 10.01 -14.96 -11.17
C LYS A 31 8.48 -15.02 -11.23
N ILE A 32 7.85 -13.85 -11.37
CA ILE A 32 6.39 -13.72 -11.30
C ILE A 32 5.73 -13.06 -12.52
N ASN A 33 6.48 -12.80 -13.59
CA ASN A 33 5.95 -12.13 -14.78
C ASN A 33 4.68 -12.78 -15.35
N ASP A 34 4.67 -14.10 -15.43
CA ASP A 34 3.59 -14.95 -15.95
C ASP A 34 2.57 -15.40 -14.89
N LYS A 35 2.73 -14.96 -13.66
CA LYS A 35 1.84 -15.35 -12.55
C LYS A 35 0.62 -14.46 -12.48
N SER A 36 -0.55 -15.05 -12.29
CA SER A 36 -1.81 -14.33 -12.02
C SER A 36 -1.74 -13.57 -10.69
N ILE A 37 -2.63 -12.60 -10.50
CA ILE A 37 -2.79 -11.85 -9.23
C ILE A 37 -2.93 -12.81 -8.05
N SER A 38 -3.79 -13.82 -8.16
CA SER A 38 -4.00 -14.83 -7.11
C SER A 38 -2.69 -15.52 -6.75
N LYS A 39 -1.90 -15.94 -7.76
CA LYS A 39 -0.62 -16.61 -7.50
C LYS A 39 0.42 -15.67 -6.91
N ARG A 40 0.43 -14.39 -7.29
CA ARG A 40 1.29 -13.37 -6.66
C ARG A 40 0.90 -13.13 -5.20
N THR A 41 -0.39 -13.16 -4.89
CA THR A 41 -0.90 -13.08 -3.51
C THR A 41 -0.44 -14.27 -2.67
N GLU A 42 -0.52 -15.50 -3.19
CA GLU A 42 -0.01 -16.70 -2.52
C GLU A 42 1.51 -16.63 -2.27
N LEU A 43 2.26 -15.97 -3.15
CA LEU A 43 3.70 -15.73 -2.98
C LEU A 43 4.01 -14.60 -1.98
N GLY A 44 2.98 -13.92 -1.48
CA GLY A 44 3.10 -12.90 -0.45
C GLY A 44 3.05 -11.45 -0.97
N LEU A 45 2.53 -11.19 -2.17
CA LEU A 45 2.31 -9.85 -2.68
C LEU A 45 0.87 -9.42 -2.42
N SER A 46 0.67 -8.29 -1.73
CA SER A 46 -0.64 -7.66 -1.60
C SER A 46 -0.66 -6.33 -2.33
N TYR A 47 -1.80 -5.96 -2.90
CA TYR A 47 -1.98 -4.70 -3.60
C TYR A 47 -3.21 -3.96 -3.08
N LEU A 48 -3.00 -2.70 -2.70
CA LEU A 48 -4.05 -1.78 -2.29
C LEU A 48 -4.16 -0.66 -3.34
N PRO A 49 -5.23 -0.65 -4.15
CA PRO A 49 -5.44 0.35 -5.20
C PRO A 49 -5.74 1.73 -4.62
N GLN A 50 -5.62 2.76 -5.46
CA GLN A 50 -6.03 4.13 -5.17
C GLN A 50 -7.53 4.21 -4.87
N GLU A 51 -8.35 3.52 -5.68
CA GLU A 51 -9.78 3.47 -5.46
C GLU A 51 -10.16 2.62 -4.26
N SER A 52 -11.24 3.02 -3.57
CA SER A 52 -11.69 2.32 -2.38
C SER A 52 -12.14 0.90 -2.69
N SER A 53 -11.51 -0.06 -2.04
CA SER A 53 -11.79 -1.50 -2.18
C SER A 53 -12.68 -2.07 -1.06
N ILE A 54 -13.17 -1.22 -0.13
CA ILE A 54 -13.99 -1.67 0.99
C ILE A 54 -15.35 -2.21 0.57
N PHE A 55 -15.80 -3.27 1.19
CA PHE A 55 -17.18 -3.74 1.05
C PHE A 55 -18.12 -2.83 1.83
N ARG A 56 -18.76 -1.90 1.15
CA ARG A 56 -19.55 -0.81 1.74
C ARG A 56 -20.73 -1.26 2.59
N GLY A 57 -21.32 -2.41 2.26
CA GLY A 57 -22.46 -3.01 2.98
C GLY A 57 -22.06 -3.80 4.22
N LEU A 58 -20.80 -4.21 4.34
CA LEU A 58 -20.25 -4.94 5.46
C LEU A 58 -19.72 -4.00 6.54
N THR A 59 -19.70 -4.45 7.79
CA THR A 59 -19.02 -3.77 8.89
C THR A 59 -17.51 -3.85 8.74
N VAL A 60 -16.76 -3.08 9.51
CA VAL A 60 -15.29 -3.15 9.57
C VAL A 60 -14.84 -4.58 9.92
N ARG A 61 -15.44 -5.16 10.95
CA ARG A 61 -15.18 -6.56 11.38
C ARG A 61 -15.40 -7.55 10.25
N GLU A 62 -16.55 -7.47 9.58
CA GLU A 62 -16.90 -8.36 8.46
C GLU A 62 -15.98 -8.17 7.25
N ASN A 63 -15.53 -6.94 6.99
CA ASN A 63 -14.54 -6.65 5.95
C ASN A 63 -13.22 -7.36 6.21
N VAL A 64 -12.70 -7.30 7.42
CA VAL A 64 -11.45 -7.98 7.81
C VAL A 64 -11.64 -9.49 7.84
N LEU A 65 -12.78 -9.96 8.37
CA LEU A 65 -13.10 -11.39 8.44
C LEU A 65 -13.19 -12.02 7.05
N ALA A 66 -13.84 -11.35 6.09
CA ALA A 66 -13.94 -11.83 4.71
C ALA A 66 -12.58 -12.06 4.05
N ALA A 67 -11.59 -11.22 4.36
CA ALA A 67 -10.23 -11.42 3.86
C ALA A 67 -9.52 -12.59 4.55
N LEU A 68 -9.71 -12.77 5.86
CA LEU A 68 -9.11 -13.86 6.62
C LEU A 68 -9.65 -15.23 6.22
N GLN A 69 -10.95 -15.31 5.86
CA GLN A 69 -11.62 -16.55 5.46
C GLN A 69 -11.21 -17.07 4.09
N GLN A 70 -10.49 -16.31 3.29
CA GLN A 70 -9.93 -16.81 2.02
C GLN A 70 -8.92 -17.95 2.24
N ASN A 71 -8.37 -18.06 3.43
CA ASN A 71 -7.44 -19.11 3.81
C ASN A 71 -8.22 -20.27 4.49
N ILE A 72 -8.75 -21.18 3.69
CA ILE A 72 -9.71 -22.25 4.09
C ILE A 72 -9.10 -23.24 5.12
N SER A 73 -7.77 -23.30 5.25
CA SER A 73 -7.07 -24.24 6.13
C SER A 73 -6.85 -23.73 7.57
N VAL A 74 -7.34 -22.53 7.91
CA VAL A 74 -7.07 -21.92 9.22
C VAL A 74 -8.25 -22.15 10.16
N ASP A 75 -7.95 -22.58 11.38
CA ASP A 75 -8.95 -22.78 12.46
C ASP A 75 -9.72 -21.48 12.78
N LYS A 76 -11.01 -21.63 13.13
CA LYS A 76 -11.90 -20.49 13.47
C LYS A 76 -11.39 -19.64 14.63
N GLU A 77 -10.77 -20.25 15.62
CA GLU A 77 -10.22 -19.53 16.78
C GLU A 77 -9.01 -18.69 16.36
N ALA A 78 -8.12 -19.23 15.50
CA ALA A 78 -6.99 -18.52 14.96
C ALA A 78 -7.43 -17.34 14.06
N ILE A 79 -8.47 -17.52 13.22
CA ILE A 79 -9.07 -16.45 12.43
C ILE A 79 -9.58 -15.32 13.34
N ASN A 80 -10.34 -15.68 14.38
CA ASN A 80 -10.92 -14.68 15.29
C ASN A 80 -9.85 -13.91 16.05
N SER A 81 -8.82 -14.61 16.55
CA SER A 81 -7.69 -14.00 17.23
C SER A 81 -6.93 -13.03 16.31
N LYS A 82 -6.68 -13.42 15.07
CA LYS A 82 -6.00 -12.58 14.07
C LYS A 82 -6.85 -11.36 13.70
N MET A 83 -8.17 -11.52 13.56
CA MET A 83 -9.09 -10.43 13.32
C MET A 83 -9.03 -9.39 14.45
N ILE A 84 -9.13 -9.82 15.70
CA ILE A 84 -9.06 -8.94 16.88
C ILE A 84 -7.72 -8.19 16.90
N ASN A 85 -6.62 -8.87 16.64
CA ASN A 85 -5.29 -8.24 16.58
C ASN A 85 -5.19 -7.19 15.49
N LEU A 86 -5.68 -7.46 14.28
CA LEU A 86 -5.72 -6.48 13.19
C LEU A 86 -6.59 -5.28 13.56
N LEU A 87 -7.78 -5.49 14.12
CA LEU A 87 -8.65 -4.39 14.53
C LEU A 87 -7.94 -3.47 15.54
N ARG A 88 -7.29 -4.03 16.55
CA ARG A 88 -6.53 -3.26 17.56
C ARG A 88 -5.34 -2.53 16.95
N GLU A 89 -4.55 -3.22 16.16
CA GLU A 89 -3.35 -2.65 15.54
C GLU A 89 -3.67 -1.44 14.69
N PHE A 90 -4.78 -1.50 13.94
CA PHE A 90 -5.23 -0.42 13.06
C PHE A 90 -6.18 0.57 13.75
N ARG A 91 -6.37 0.45 15.08
CA ARG A 91 -7.28 1.31 15.88
C ARG A 91 -8.68 1.32 15.27
N LEU A 92 -9.20 0.15 14.98
CA LEU A 92 -10.52 -0.07 14.39
C LEU A 92 -11.55 -0.64 15.38
N ASP A 93 -11.15 -0.88 16.63
CA ASP A 93 -11.97 -1.53 17.66
C ASP A 93 -13.27 -0.78 17.91
N SER A 94 -13.17 0.57 18.06
CA SER A 94 -14.30 1.43 18.42
C SER A 94 -15.38 1.51 17.34
N PHE A 95 -15.06 1.16 16.10
CA PHE A 95 -16.00 1.15 14.97
C PHE A 95 -16.07 -0.19 14.25
N SER A 96 -15.67 -1.26 14.94
CA SER A 96 -15.68 -2.62 14.37
C SER A 96 -17.03 -3.03 13.80
N ASP A 97 -18.12 -2.56 14.38
CA ASP A 97 -19.50 -2.85 13.96
C ASP A 97 -20.10 -1.75 13.05
N THR A 98 -19.31 -0.73 12.69
CA THR A 98 -19.72 0.32 11.75
C THR A 98 -19.62 -0.19 10.31
N LYS A 99 -20.68 0.04 9.51
CA LYS A 99 -20.68 -0.32 8.07
C LYS A 99 -19.69 0.54 7.27
N GLY A 100 -19.03 -0.06 6.29
CA GLY A 100 -18.04 0.58 5.42
C GLY A 100 -18.51 1.88 4.77
N ILE A 101 -19.80 1.97 4.42
CA ILE A 101 -20.38 3.19 3.84
C ILE A 101 -20.36 4.41 4.79
N LYS A 102 -20.30 4.20 6.11
CA LYS A 102 -20.32 5.25 7.12
C LYS A 102 -18.93 5.69 7.59
N LEU A 103 -17.88 5.03 7.12
CA LEU A 103 -16.51 5.33 7.55
C LEU A 103 -16.00 6.62 6.92
N SER A 104 -15.25 7.39 7.70
CA SER A 104 -14.41 8.49 7.20
C SER A 104 -13.31 7.93 6.25
N GLY A 105 -12.67 8.82 5.48
CA GLY A 105 -11.57 8.44 4.58
C GLY A 105 -10.45 7.69 5.30
N GLY A 106 -10.00 8.20 6.44
CA GLY A 106 -8.94 7.60 7.24
C GLY A 106 -9.31 6.25 7.85
N GLU A 107 -10.53 6.09 8.39
CA GLU A 107 -11.03 4.82 8.92
C GLU A 107 -11.15 3.77 7.81
N ARG A 108 -11.66 4.18 6.66
CA ARG A 108 -11.77 3.35 5.48
C ARG A 108 -10.39 2.84 5.04
N ARG A 109 -9.41 3.72 4.88
CA ARG A 109 -8.07 3.36 4.45
C ARG A 109 -7.38 2.42 5.43
N ARG A 110 -7.53 2.65 6.74
CA ARG A 110 -7.02 1.72 7.77
C ARG A 110 -7.67 0.34 7.67
N THR A 111 -8.98 0.27 7.41
CA THR A 111 -9.69 -1.00 7.21
C THR A 111 -9.21 -1.73 5.96
N GLU A 112 -8.96 -1.03 4.86
CA GLU A 112 -8.44 -1.59 3.62
C GLU A 112 -7.03 -2.17 3.80
N ILE A 113 -6.14 -1.46 4.52
CA ILE A 113 -4.80 -1.95 4.83
C ILE A 113 -4.88 -3.16 5.76
N ALA A 114 -5.74 -3.14 6.79
CA ALA A 114 -5.94 -4.30 7.67
C ALA A 114 -6.40 -5.54 6.89
N ARG A 115 -7.28 -5.36 5.88
CA ARG A 115 -7.67 -6.43 4.95
C ARG A 115 -6.50 -6.93 4.11
N ALA A 116 -5.71 -6.02 3.58
CA ALA A 116 -4.53 -6.38 2.77
C ALA A 116 -3.51 -7.20 3.57
N LEU A 117 -3.40 -6.95 4.87
CA LEU A 117 -2.51 -7.69 5.78
C LEU A 117 -3.10 -9.02 6.28
N ALA A 118 -4.38 -9.28 6.03
CA ALA A 118 -5.02 -10.54 6.43
C ALA A 118 -4.38 -11.77 5.77
N SER A 119 -3.78 -11.60 4.58
CA SER A 119 -3.07 -12.66 3.85
C SER A 119 -1.62 -12.89 4.29
N ASP A 120 -1.13 -12.23 5.35
CA ASP A 120 0.27 -12.27 5.80
C ASP A 120 1.27 -11.97 4.67
N PRO A 121 1.15 -10.83 3.99
CA PRO A 121 2.00 -10.54 2.86
C PRO A 121 3.45 -10.31 3.30
N LYS A 122 4.39 -10.67 2.40
CA LYS A 122 5.80 -10.28 2.51
C LYS A 122 6.03 -8.88 1.96
N PHE A 123 5.19 -8.48 0.99
CA PHE A 123 5.24 -7.20 0.32
C PHE A 123 3.83 -6.63 0.12
N ILE A 124 3.68 -5.34 0.35
CA ILE A 124 2.44 -4.60 0.06
C ILE A 124 2.71 -3.43 -0.87
N LEU A 125 1.90 -3.33 -1.92
CA LEU A 125 1.86 -2.19 -2.83
C LEU A 125 0.73 -1.26 -2.38
N LEU A 126 1.04 0.00 -2.09
CA LEU A 126 0.09 1.03 -1.67
C LEU A 126 0.05 2.13 -2.74
N ASP A 127 -1.03 2.15 -3.52
CA ASP A 127 -1.20 3.16 -4.58
C ASP A 127 -1.96 4.36 -4.01
N GLU A 128 -1.29 5.50 -3.97
CA GLU A 128 -1.74 6.78 -3.40
C GLU A 128 -2.48 6.62 -2.04
N PRO A 129 -1.83 6.04 -1.02
CA PRO A 129 -2.50 5.70 0.23
C PRO A 129 -3.02 6.91 1.01
N PHE A 130 -2.52 8.11 0.73
CA PHE A 130 -2.86 9.34 1.44
C PHE A 130 -3.89 10.21 0.68
N ALA A 131 -4.28 9.83 -0.54
CA ALA A 131 -5.20 10.60 -1.36
C ALA A 131 -6.59 10.70 -0.70
N GLY A 132 -7.13 11.93 -0.65
CA GLY A 132 -8.49 12.18 -0.13
C GLY A 132 -8.68 11.93 1.37
N ILE A 133 -7.60 11.92 2.15
CA ILE A 133 -7.60 11.72 3.60
C ILE A 133 -7.23 13.03 4.29
N ASP A 134 -7.83 13.31 5.46
CA ASP A 134 -7.49 14.47 6.26
C ASP A 134 -6.07 14.40 6.85
N PRO A 135 -5.39 15.54 7.12
CA PRO A 135 -3.99 15.56 7.55
C PRO A 135 -3.71 14.82 8.86
N ILE A 136 -4.69 14.77 9.77
CA ILE A 136 -4.53 14.08 11.06
C ILE A 136 -4.50 12.57 10.80
N ALA A 137 -5.43 12.07 9.98
CA ALA A 137 -5.50 10.67 9.62
C ALA A 137 -4.29 10.24 8.77
N VAL A 138 -3.75 11.11 7.90
CA VAL A 138 -2.48 10.87 7.18
C VAL A 138 -1.33 10.63 8.16
N THR A 139 -1.21 11.47 9.20
CA THR A 139 -0.17 11.30 10.23
C THR A 139 -0.27 9.96 10.94
N ASP A 140 -1.48 9.54 11.30
CA ASP A 140 -1.69 8.23 11.94
C ASP A 140 -1.42 7.07 10.97
N LEU A 141 -1.81 7.20 9.71
CA LEU A 141 -1.56 6.20 8.69
C LEU A 141 -0.06 6.00 8.42
N LYS A 142 0.72 7.08 8.37
CA LYS A 142 2.19 7.03 8.27
C LYS A 142 2.81 6.22 9.41
N LYS A 143 2.37 6.43 10.65
CA LYS A 143 2.83 5.66 11.82
C LYS A 143 2.51 4.17 11.68
N ILE A 144 1.36 3.84 11.12
CA ILE A 144 0.96 2.46 10.86
C ILE A 144 1.86 1.84 9.79
N ILE A 145 2.05 2.52 8.65
CA ILE A 145 2.90 2.04 7.54
C ILE A 145 4.34 1.83 8.02
N SER A 146 4.92 2.78 8.76
CA SER A 146 6.28 2.65 9.30
C SER A 146 6.45 1.43 10.24
N LYS A 147 5.37 0.94 10.86
CA LYS A 147 5.43 -0.29 11.69
C LYS A 147 5.47 -1.56 10.85
N LEU A 148 5.01 -1.53 9.60
CA LEU A 148 5.04 -2.70 8.72
C LEU A 148 6.48 -3.14 8.42
N ASN A 149 7.37 -2.19 8.21
CA ASN A 149 8.80 -2.46 8.04
C ASN A 149 9.40 -3.21 9.26
N LYS A 150 9.02 -2.81 10.49
CA LYS A 150 9.44 -3.51 11.71
C LYS A 150 8.93 -4.96 11.81
N LYS A 151 7.92 -5.30 11.03
CA LYS A 151 7.37 -6.66 10.90
C LYS A 151 7.96 -7.44 9.71
N ASN A 152 9.04 -6.93 9.10
CA ASN A 152 9.66 -7.48 7.91
C ASN A 152 8.69 -7.55 6.70
N ILE A 153 7.73 -6.63 6.63
CA ILE A 153 6.85 -6.46 5.47
C ILE A 153 7.43 -5.33 4.63
N GLY A 154 7.86 -5.64 3.41
CA GLY A 154 8.28 -4.65 2.44
C GLY A 154 7.09 -3.81 1.98
N VAL A 155 7.28 -2.48 1.88
CA VAL A 155 6.21 -1.57 1.45
C VAL A 155 6.70 -0.76 0.25
N LEU A 156 5.97 -0.82 -0.84
CA LEU A 156 6.15 0.06 -1.99
C LEU A 156 4.96 1.03 -2.05
N ILE A 157 5.26 2.33 -2.03
CA ILE A 157 4.25 3.39 -2.04
C ILE A 157 4.39 4.21 -3.31
N SER A 158 3.32 4.41 -4.06
CA SER A 158 3.21 5.50 -5.01
C SER A 158 2.44 6.64 -4.37
N ASP A 159 2.91 7.86 -4.51
CA ASP A 159 2.18 9.04 -4.09
C ASP A 159 2.67 10.27 -4.87
N HIS A 160 1.81 11.26 -4.98
CA HIS A 160 2.15 12.57 -5.54
C HIS A 160 2.54 13.58 -4.44
N ASN A 161 2.25 13.28 -3.16
CA ASN A 161 2.68 14.11 -2.03
C ASN A 161 4.10 13.69 -1.60
N VAL A 162 5.10 14.39 -2.14
CA VAL A 162 6.51 14.10 -1.93
C VAL A 162 6.90 14.15 -0.47
N ARG A 163 6.56 15.25 0.23
CA ARG A 163 6.97 15.45 1.63
C ARG A 163 6.45 14.36 2.53
N ASP A 164 5.18 13.99 2.33
CA ASP A 164 4.54 12.98 3.14
C ASP A 164 5.14 11.61 2.94
N THR A 165 5.50 11.28 1.69
CA THR A 165 6.03 9.98 1.32
C THR A 165 7.51 9.85 1.67
N MET A 166 8.35 10.85 1.36
CA MET A 166 9.79 10.82 1.65
C MET A 166 10.10 10.62 3.14
N ASN A 167 9.29 11.17 4.03
CA ASN A 167 9.48 11.06 5.48
C ASN A 167 9.32 9.65 6.06
N ILE A 168 8.80 8.70 5.30
CA ILE A 168 8.55 7.32 5.76
C ILE A 168 9.24 6.26 4.90
N CYS A 169 9.99 6.68 3.87
CA CYS A 169 10.67 5.78 2.94
C CYS A 169 12.17 5.71 3.24
N ASP A 170 12.74 4.51 3.12
CA ASP A 170 14.18 4.27 3.18
C ASP A 170 14.86 4.56 1.83
N ARG A 171 14.09 4.41 0.72
CA ARG A 171 14.55 4.61 -0.66
C ARG A 171 13.43 5.25 -1.47
N VAL A 172 13.78 6.16 -2.36
CA VAL A 172 12.86 6.89 -3.22
C VAL A 172 13.27 6.72 -4.68
N LEU A 173 12.29 6.48 -5.53
CA LEU A 173 12.41 6.44 -6.98
C LEU A 173 11.54 7.55 -7.57
N ILE A 174 12.12 8.42 -8.37
CA ILE A 174 11.37 9.43 -9.13
C ILE A 174 11.13 8.91 -10.54
N VAL A 175 9.86 8.73 -10.86
CA VAL A 175 9.44 8.31 -12.20
C VAL A 175 8.91 9.53 -12.95
N ASN A 176 9.37 9.72 -14.19
CA ASN A 176 8.86 10.73 -15.12
C ASN A 176 8.78 10.13 -16.52
N GLU A 177 7.64 10.31 -17.21
CA GLU A 177 7.40 9.80 -18.58
C GLU A 177 7.75 8.32 -18.79
N GLY A 178 7.52 7.50 -17.74
CA GLY A 178 7.80 6.06 -17.76
C GLY A 178 9.25 5.68 -17.46
N GLU A 179 10.14 6.63 -17.20
CA GLU A 179 11.54 6.41 -16.88
C GLU A 179 11.84 6.75 -15.41
N ILE A 180 12.82 6.04 -14.81
CA ILE A 180 13.34 6.39 -13.50
C ILE A 180 14.42 7.44 -13.69
N ILE A 181 14.15 8.69 -13.30
CA ILE A 181 15.09 9.80 -13.43
C ILE A 181 15.96 10.01 -12.20
N ALA A 182 15.56 9.48 -11.04
CA ALA A 182 16.38 9.51 -9.82
C ALA A 182 16.05 8.31 -8.93
N ASP A 183 17.03 7.79 -8.20
CA ASP A 183 16.95 6.65 -7.30
C ASP A 183 17.98 6.81 -6.18
N GLY A 184 17.53 6.86 -4.92
CA GLY A 184 18.43 7.04 -3.78
C GLY A 184 17.72 7.23 -2.45
N HIS A 185 18.49 7.64 -1.45
CA HIS A 185 17.98 8.01 -0.15
C HIS A 185 17.16 9.32 -0.22
N PRO A 186 16.05 9.46 0.55
CA PRO A 186 15.22 10.67 0.52
C PRO A 186 15.97 12.00 0.58
N ALA A 187 17.01 12.09 1.43
CA ALA A 187 17.83 13.31 1.55
C ALA A 187 18.59 13.65 0.26
N GLU A 188 19.13 12.64 -0.44
CA GLU A 188 19.85 12.82 -1.70
C GLU A 188 18.91 13.25 -2.81
N ILE A 189 17.73 12.60 -2.88
CA ILE A 189 16.70 12.89 -3.88
C ILE A 189 16.12 14.29 -3.71
N SER A 190 15.95 14.77 -2.47
CA SER A 190 15.43 16.13 -2.22
C SER A 190 16.41 17.23 -2.67
N ASP A 191 17.70 16.93 -2.72
CA ASP A 191 18.74 17.86 -3.15
C ASP A 191 19.10 17.78 -4.63
N ASP A 192 18.63 16.76 -5.32
CA ASP A 192 18.90 16.53 -6.74
C ASP A 192 18.34 17.67 -7.61
N PRO A 193 19.21 18.37 -8.42
CA PRO A 193 18.80 19.48 -9.25
C PRO A 193 17.72 19.10 -10.29
N LEU A 194 17.82 17.91 -10.91
CA LEU A 194 16.87 17.44 -11.89
C LEU A 194 15.50 17.17 -11.26
N VAL A 195 15.50 16.60 -10.05
CA VAL A 195 14.26 16.35 -9.29
C VAL A 195 13.60 17.66 -8.88
N LYS A 196 14.39 18.67 -8.47
CA LYS A 196 13.88 20.02 -8.16
C LYS A 196 13.27 20.67 -9.39
N GLU A 197 13.94 20.61 -10.54
CA GLU A 197 13.45 21.20 -11.79
C GLU A 197 12.14 20.53 -12.27
N VAL A 198 12.11 19.19 -12.33
CA VAL A 198 11.01 18.42 -12.96
C VAL A 198 9.83 18.24 -12.05
N TYR A 199 10.04 18.18 -10.72
CA TYR A 199 9.00 17.68 -9.83
C TYR A 199 8.79 18.49 -8.53
N LEU A 200 9.84 18.95 -7.86
CA LEU A 200 9.71 19.60 -6.55
C LEU A 200 9.42 21.10 -6.64
N GLY A 201 9.90 21.76 -7.70
CA GLY A 201 9.95 23.21 -7.81
C GLY A 201 11.07 23.83 -6.98
N GLU A 202 11.46 25.07 -7.31
CA GLU A 202 12.62 25.79 -6.72
C GLU A 202 12.49 26.06 -5.21
N ASN A 203 11.27 26.04 -4.66
CA ASN A 203 10.97 26.39 -3.26
C ASN A 203 10.72 25.15 -2.36
N PHE A 204 11.19 24.00 -2.75
CA PHE A 204 11.07 22.79 -1.93
C PHE A 204 12.17 22.77 -0.86
N ASN A 205 11.81 23.17 0.38
CA ASN A 205 12.64 23.12 1.60
C ASN A 205 11.95 22.26 2.66
#